data_6f5996bd43127465adc86440f2aeb2c0
#
_entry.id   6f5996bd43127465adc86440f2aeb2c0
#
_cell.length_a   1.000
_cell.length_b   1.000
_cell.length_c   1.000
_cell.angle_alpha   90.00
_cell.angle_beta   90.00
_cell.angle_gamma   90.00
#
_symmetry.space_group_name_H-M   'P 1'
#
loop_
_entity.id
_entity.type
_entity.pdbx_description
1 polymer ?
#
loop_
_entity_poly.entity_id
_entity_poly.type
_entity_poly.pdbx_seq_one_letter_code
_entity_poly.pdbx_strand_id
1 'polypeptide(L)'
;MKSWFRTEDGWAVWLGLILVLLALPSAFGVDLLGWAAKPEVWTSPGQSIAPLSKAYAGYGRAVHVLATTGFVLALVGLGAAWMRFDLVEFMPRFAALFVISCVCYTLGHNAYIAATPDKRAGLGLDWSLGLTGE
;
A
#
# COMPACT_ATOMS: atom_id res chain seq x y z
N MET A 1 -15.24 -6.73 31.90
CA MET A 1 -14.61 -5.77 30.96
C MET A 1 -13.89 -6.58 29.87
N LYS A 2 -14.46 -6.66 28.65
CA LYS A 2 -13.68 -7.18 27.51
C LYS A 2 -12.48 -6.24 27.37
N SER A 3 -11.26 -6.75 27.45
CA SER A 3 -10.09 -5.90 27.31
C SER A 3 -10.15 -5.24 25.92
N TRP A 4 -10.10 -3.94 25.87
CA TRP A 4 -10.10 -3.13 24.64
C TRP A 4 -9.08 -3.64 23.60
N PHE A 5 -8.02 -4.28 24.07
CA PHE A 5 -7.00 -4.95 23.26
C PHE A 5 -7.47 -6.19 22.47
N ARG A 6 -8.70 -6.66 22.67
CA ARG A 6 -9.28 -7.82 21.98
C ARG A 6 -10.48 -7.46 21.11
N THR A 7 -10.72 -6.20 20.90
CA THR A 7 -11.76 -5.69 19.99
C THR A 7 -11.14 -5.32 18.65
N GLU A 8 -11.90 -5.44 17.57
CA GLU A 8 -11.48 -5.05 16.22
C GLU A 8 -11.05 -3.57 16.19
N ASP A 9 -11.83 -2.70 16.83
CA ASP A 9 -11.54 -1.26 16.92
C ASP A 9 -10.22 -0.99 17.66
N GLY A 10 -10.00 -1.66 18.79
CA GLY A 10 -8.75 -1.54 19.56
C GLY A 10 -7.55 -1.97 18.73
N TRP A 11 -7.69 -3.08 17.97
CA TRP A 11 -6.61 -3.57 17.11
C TRP A 11 -6.35 -2.64 15.93
N ALA A 12 -7.39 -2.07 15.32
CA ALA A 12 -7.24 -1.08 14.25
C ALA A 12 -6.42 0.14 14.71
N VAL A 13 -6.67 0.64 15.93
CA VAL A 13 -5.89 1.72 16.53
C VAL A 13 -4.43 1.31 16.74
N TRP A 14 -4.17 0.10 17.23
CA TRP A 14 -2.80 -0.40 17.42
C TRP A 14 -2.05 -0.55 16.11
N LEU A 15 -2.67 -1.11 15.07
CA LEU A 15 -2.08 -1.21 13.73
C LEU A 15 -1.73 0.17 13.18
N GLY A 16 -2.65 1.13 13.29
CA GLY A 16 -2.41 2.51 12.87
C GLY A 16 -1.24 3.13 13.63
N LEU A 17 -1.17 2.95 14.95
CA LEU A 17 -0.08 3.48 15.78
C LEU A 17 1.28 2.85 15.41
N ILE A 18 1.32 1.55 15.18
CA ILE A 18 2.54 0.85 14.72
C ILE A 18 3.03 1.44 13.40
N LEU A 19 2.13 1.64 12.43
CA LEU A 19 2.50 2.22 11.12
C LEU A 19 3.01 3.66 11.27
N VAL A 20 2.38 4.48 12.12
CA VAL A 20 2.85 5.84 12.41
C VAL A 20 4.23 5.81 13.06
N LEU A 21 4.46 4.94 14.05
CA LEU A 21 5.76 4.80 14.70
C LEU A 21 6.86 4.34 13.74
N LEU A 22 6.53 3.47 12.77
CA LEU A 22 7.46 3.06 11.72
C LEU A 22 7.74 4.15 10.68
N ALA A 23 6.79 5.06 10.49
CA ALA A 23 6.95 6.18 9.56
C ALA A 23 7.70 7.38 10.18
N LEU A 24 7.63 7.58 11.50
CA LEU A 24 8.26 8.72 12.20
C LEU A 24 9.76 8.87 11.93
N PRO A 25 10.58 7.81 11.88
CA PRO A 25 12.02 7.93 11.61
C PRO A 25 12.34 8.57 10.26
N SER A 26 11.41 8.54 9.29
CA SER A 26 11.61 9.18 7.99
C SER A 26 11.78 10.70 8.11
N ALA A 27 11.17 11.33 9.12
CA ALA A 27 11.35 12.75 9.42
C ALA A 27 12.79 13.09 9.86
N PHE A 28 13.54 12.09 10.32
CA PHE A 28 14.94 12.21 10.76
C PHE A 28 15.93 11.64 9.73
N GLY A 29 15.45 11.35 8.51
CA GLY A 29 16.26 10.81 7.42
C GLY A 29 16.48 9.28 7.46
N VAL A 30 15.85 8.56 8.38
CA VAL A 30 15.88 7.10 8.46
C VAL A 30 14.59 6.53 7.87
N ASP A 31 14.67 6.03 6.64
CA ASP A 31 13.50 5.57 5.89
C ASP A 31 13.27 4.06 6.08
N LEU A 32 12.52 3.70 7.12
CA LEU A 32 12.21 2.29 7.44
C LEU A 32 11.17 1.67 6.50
N LEU A 33 10.29 2.49 5.91
CA LEU A 33 9.21 2.04 5.03
C LEU A 33 9.48 2.35 3.55
N GLY A 34 10.63 2.90 3.22
CA GLY A 34 10.97 3.33 1.86
C GLY A 34 10.97 2.21 0.81
N TRP A 35 11.09 0.97 1.25
CA TRP A 35 10.96 -0.22 0.41
C TRP A 35 9.51 -0.55 0.03
N ALA A 36 8.51 0.03 0.72
CA ALA A 36 7.11 -0.27 0.45
C ALA A 36 6.73 0.14 -0.97
N ALA A 37 5.94 -0.70 -1.62
CA ALA A 37 5.42 -0.44 -2.96
C ALA A 37 4.34 0.65 -2.91
N LYS A 38 4.45 1.65 -3.78
CA LYS A 38 3.38 2.61 -4.06
C LYS A 38 3.01 2.55 -5.52
N PRO A 39 1.74 2.70 -5.90
CA PRO A 39 1.37 2.94 -7.28
C PRO A 39 1.80 4.35 -7.70
N GLU A 40 2.21 4.47 -8.94
CA GLU A 40 2.50 5.75 -9.60
C GLU A 40 1.57 5.94 -10.79
N VAL A 41 1.41 7.19 -11.23
CA VAL A 41 0.68 7.47 -12.47
C VAL A 41 1.46 6.87 -13.64
N TRP A 42 0.81 5.99 -14.39
CA TRP A 42 1.47 5.18 -15.41
C TRP A 42 0.76 5.20 -16.76
N THR A 43 1.55 5.23 -17.83
CA THR A 43 1.10 5.03 -19.21
C THR A 43 1.36 3.62 -19.70
N SER A 44 2.37 2.94 -19.12
CA SER A 44 2.66 1.53 -19.40
C SER A 44 2.66 0.70 -18.12
N PRO A 45 2.13 -0.55 -18.13
CA PRO A 45 2.02 -1.39 -16.93
C PRO A 45 3.35 -1.59 -16.20
N GLY A 46 4.47 -1.54 -16.93
CA GLY A 46 5.80 -1.65 -16.33
C GLY A 46 6.20 -0.49 -15.43
N GLN A 47 5.49 0.62 -15.41
CA GLN A 47 5.78 1.81 -14.59
C GLN A 47 4.78 2.01 -13.46
N SER A 48 3.80 1.13 -13.33
CA SER A 48 2.66 1.29 -12.43
C SER A 48 3.01 1.25 -10.93
N ILE A 49 4.17 0.71 -10.58
CA ILE A 49 4.59 0.51 -9.18
C ILE A 49 6.04 0.94 -9.03
N ALA A 50 6.30 1.73 -7.99
CA ALA A 50 7.63 2.15 -7.57
C ALA A 50 7.80 1.95 -6.05
N PRO A 51 9.04 1.92 -5.52
CA PRO A 51 9.26 2.02 -4.09
C PRO A 51 8.89 3.42 -3.58
N LEU A 52 8.52 3.51 -2.31
CA LEU A 52 8.18 4.78 -1.68
C LEU A 52 9.40 5.73 -1.66
N SER A 53 10.61 5.18 -1.47
CA SER A 53 11.86 5.94 -1.49
C SER A 53 12.78 5.53 -2.64
N LYS A 54 13.41 6.53 -3.25
CA LYS A 54 14.40 6.33 -4.31
C LYS A 54 15.64 5.52 -3.87
N ALA A 55 15.93 5.49 -2.57
CA ALA A 55 17.03 4.68 -2.02
C ALA A 55 16.88 3.19 -2.32
N TYR A 56 15.65 2.72 -2.51
CA TYR A 56 15.33 1.31 -2.79
C TYR A 56 15.07 1.02 -4.27
N ALA A 57 15.22 2.00 -5.16
CA ALA A 57 14.92 1.85 -6.59
C ALA A 57 15.80 0.79 -7.31
N GLY A 58 16.91 0.39 -6.71
CA GLY A 58 17.80 -0.67 -7.24
C GLY A 58 17.23 -2.08 -7.16
N TYR A 59 16.20 -2.30 -6.36
CA TYR A 59 15.52 -3.60 -6.23
C TYR A 59 14.40 -3.71 -7.27
N GLY A 60 14.15 -4.94 -7.73
CA GLY A 60 13.08 -5.19 -8.71
C GLY A 60 11.69 -4.87 -8.14
N ARG A 61 10.77 -4.37 -8.98
CA ARG A 61 9.39 -4.01 -8.58
C ARG A 61 8.65 -5.16 -7.89
N ALA A 62 8.86 -6.39 -8.35
CA ALA A 62 8.27 -7.57 -7.74
C ALA A 62 8.69 -7.73 -6.27
N VAL A 63 9.93 -7.40 -5.94
CA VAL A 63 10.43 -7.46 -4.55
C VAL A 63 9.65 -6.48 -3.66
N HIS A 64 9.41 -5.25 -4.12
CA HIS A 64 8.64 -4.25 -3.37
C HIS A 64 7.20 -4.71 -3.15
N VAL A 65 6.56 -5.25 -4.20
CA VAL A 65 5.19 -5.76 -4.10
C VAL A 65 5.11 -6.93 -3.12
N LEU A 66 6.00 -7.91 -3.25
CA LEU A 66 6.03 -9.08 -2.37
C LEU A 66 6.34 -8.70 -0.92
N ALA A 67 7.31 -7.82 -0.70
CA ALA A 67 7.68 -7.34 0.63
C ALA A 67 6.51 -6.59 1.28
N THR A 68 5.86 -5.67 0.55
CA THR A 68 4.70 -4.92 1.05
C THR A 68 3.53 -5.85 1.36
N THR A 69 3.23 -6.78 0.45
CA THR A 69 2.16 -7.77 0.66
C THR A 69 2.47 -8.64 1.88
N GLY A 70 3.68 -9.19 1.97
CA GLY A 70 4.10 -10.00 3.11
C GLY A 70 4.04 -9.25 4.44
N PHE A 71 4.47 -7.99 4.46
CA PHE A 71 4.40 -7.13 5.64
C PHE A 71 2.95 -6.88 6.09
N VAL A 72 2.07 -6.52 5.16
CA VAL A 72 0.65 -6.29 5.48
C VAL A 72 -0.02 -7.57 5.96
N LEU A 73 0.22 -8.70 5.27
CA LEU A 73 -0.32 -10.00 5.70
C LEU A 73 0.19 -10.41 7.07
N ALA A 74 1.47 -10.16 7.39
CA ALA A 74 2.03 -10.45 8.71
C ALA A 74 1.38 -9.58 9.81
N LEU A 75 1.25 -8.27 9.58
CA LEU A 75 0.61 -7.37 10.55
C LEU A 75 -0.84 -7.75 10.82
N VAL A 76 -1.62 -7.95 9.76
CA VAL A 76 -3.04 -8.32 9.89
C VAL A 76 -3.20 -9.72 10.47
N GLY A 77 -2.32 -10.65 10.07
CA GLY A 77 -2.29 -12.02 10.60
C GLY A 77 -1.98 -12.06 12.11
N LEU A 78 -1.05 -11.23 12.58
CA LEU A 78 -0.77 -11.07 14.01
C LEU A 78 -2.02 -10.58 14.77
N GLY A 79 -2.73 -9.59 14.21
CA GLY A 79 -3.97 -9.10 14.78
C GLY A 79 -5.06 -10.16 14.84
N ALA A 80 -5.26 -10.89 13.76
CA ALA A 80 -6.23 -11.97 13.67
C ALA A 80 -5.91 -13.10 14.68
N ALA A 81 -4.63 -13.47 14.79
CA ALA A 81 -4.17 -14.46 15.78
C ALA A 81 -4.43 -14.00 17.22
N TRP A 82 -4.16 -12.73 17.52
CA TRP A 82 -4.41 -12.16 18.84
C TRP A 82 -5.89 -12.14 19.19
N MET A 83 -6.75 -11.86 18.21
CA MET A 83 -8.20 -11.92 18.36
C MET A 83 -8.77 -13.35 18.34
N ARG A 84 -7.92 -14.37 18.16
CA ARG A 84 -8.28 -15.78 18.05
C ARG A 84 -9.19 -16.12 16.88
N PHE A 85 -9.03 -15.42 15.77
CA PHE A 85 -9.65 -15.84 14.52
C PHE A 85 -8.97 -17.09 13.95
N ASP A 86 -9.72 -17.87 13.20
CA ASP A 86 -9.15 -18.99 12.44
C ASP A 86 -8.32 -18.42 11.28
N LEU A 87 -6.98 -18.48 11.43
CA LEU A 87 -6.05 -17.95 10.44
C LEU A 87 -6.12 -18.70 9.11
N VAL A 88 -6.43 -20.00 9.13
CA VAL A 88 -6.51 -20.80 7.91
C VAL A 88 -7.67 -20.33 7.02
N GLU A 89 -8.76 -19.93 7.64
CA GLU A 89 -9.93 -19.40 6.94
C GLU A 89 -9.80 -17.90 6.64
N PHE A 90 -9.25 -17.12 7.55
CA PHE A 90 -9.13 -15.67 7.47
C PHE A 90 -8.10 -15.22 6.45
N MET A 91 -6.88 -15.76 6.49
CA MET A 91 -5.76 -15.27 5.68
C MET A 91 -5.98 -15.34 4.17
N PRO A 92 -6.49 -16.44 3.58
CA PRO A 92 -6.72 -16.48 2.14
C PRO A 92 -7.82 -15.51 1.68
N ARG A 93 -8.86 -15.31 2.49
CA ARG A 93 -9.93 -14.35 2.19
C ARG A 93 -9.40 -12.91 2.23
N PHE A 94 -8.62 -12.58 3.26
CA PHE A 94 -7.99 -11.28 3.36
C PHE A 94 -6.99 -11.03 2.23
N ALA A 95 -6.15 -12.03 1.90
CA ALA A 95 -5.19 -11.92 0.79
C ALA A 95 -5.89 -11.67 -0.55
N ALA A 96 -7.01 -12.35 -0.82
CA ALA A 96 -7.80 -12.14 -2.03
C ALA A 96 -8.34 -10.70 -2.11
N LEU A 97 -8.94 -10.20 -1.02
CA LEU A 97 -9.43 -8.82 -0.96
C LEU A 97 -8.31 -7.81 -1.10
N PHE A 98 -7.16 -8.05 -0.46
CA PHE A 98 -5.99 -7.18 -0.56
C PHE A 98 -5.47 -7.10 -1.99
N VAL A 99 -5.33 -8.23 -2.68
CA VAL A 99 -4.89 -8.28 -4.09
C VAL A 99 -5.88 -7.53 -4.99
N ILE A 100 -7.18 -7.77 -4.84
CA ILE A 100 -8.22 -7.07 -5.61
C ILE A 100 -8.11 -5.56 -5.37
N SER A 101 -7.98 -5.12 -4.12
CA SER A 101 -7.83 -3.70 -3.77
C SER A 101 -6.58 -3.09 -4.39
N CYS A 102 -5.44 -3.80 -4.35
CA CYS A 102 -4.20 -3.35 -4.99
C CYS A 102 -4.34 -3.23 -6.51
N VAL A 103 -5.01 -4.17 -7.16
CA VAL A 103 -5.28 -4.12 -8.60
C VAL A 103 -6.17 -2.91 -8.93
N CYS A 104 -7.29 -2.74 -8.22
CA CYS A 104 -8.19 -1.59 -8.44
C CYS A 104 -7.47 -0.26 -8.21
N TYR A 105 -6.65 -0.17 -7.16
CA TYR A 105 -5.89 1.03 -6.85
C TYR A 105 -4.85 1.33 -7.94
N THR A 106 -4.12 0.32 -8.40
CA THR A 106 -3.15 0.46 -9.49
C THR A 106 -3.82 0.86 -10.80
N LEU A 107 -4.97 0.28 -11.14
CA LEU A 107 -5.75 0.65 -12.32
C LEU A 107 -6.24 2.10 -12.23
N GLY A 108 -6.67 2.55 -11.04
CA GLY A 108 -7.06 3.94 -10.81
C GLY A 108 -5.94 4.96 -11.04
N HIS A 109 -4.67 4.53 -10.94
CA HIS A 109 -3.49 5.35 -11.26
C HIS A 109 -3.08 5.32 -12.74
N ASN A 110 -3.89 4.72 -13.62
CA ASN A 110 -3.66 4.86 -15.06
C ASN A 110 -3.70 6.34 -15.46
N ALA A 111 -2.75 6.78 -16.27
CA ALA A 111 -2.57 8.19 -16.62
C ALA A 111 -3.82 8.84 -17.25
N TYR A 112 -4.62 8.09 -18.02
CA TYR A 112 -5.88 8.60 -18.56
C TYR A 112 -6.94 8.87 -17.48
N ILE A 113 -6.85 8.21 -16.32
CA ILE A 113 -7.77 8.38 -15.20
C ILE A 113 -7.24 9.40 -14.20
N ALA A 114 -5.96 9.30 -13.86
CA ALA A 114 -5.33 9.99 -12.75
C ALA A 114 -4.70 11.32 -13.09
N ALA A 115 -4.11 11.46 -14.31
CA ALA A 115 -3.30 12.63 -14.62
C ALA A 115 -4.12 13.92 -14.59
N THR A 116 -3.64 14.90 -13.83
CA THR A 116 -4.17 16.27 -13.85
C THR A 116 -3.80 16.98 -15.18
N PRO A 117 -4.52 18.04 -15.57
CA PRO A 117 -4.23 18.79 -16.79
C PRO A 117 -2.76 19.25 -16.90
N ASP A 118 -2.15 19.62 -15.76
CA ASP A 118 -0.76 20.09 -15.71
C ASP A 118 0.25 18.99 -15.99
N LYS A 119 -0.01 17.76 -15.52
CA LYS A 119 0.86 16.60 -15.71
C LYS A 119 0.65 15.93 -17.08
N ARG A 120 -0.53 16.12 -17.67
CA ARG A 120 -0.94 15.51 -18.95
C ARG A 120 0.03 15.80 -20.07
N ALA A 121 0.44 17.06 -20.23
CA ALA A 121 1.38 17.48 -21.26
C ALA A 121 2.74 16.76 -21.14
N GLY A 122 3.24 16.58 -19.90
CA GLY A 122 4.48 15.85 -19.64
C GLY A 122 4.41 14.35 -19.93
N LEU A 123 3.20 13.77 -19.93
CA LEU A 123 2.94 12.36 -20.23
C LEU A 123 2.57 12.10 -21.68
N GLY A 124 2.50 13.16 -22.53
CA GLY A 124 2.14 13.05 -23.95
C GLY A 124 0.69 12.64 -24.18
N LEU A 125 -0.23 13.01 -23.28
CA LEU A 125 -1.64 12.64 -23.36
C LEU A 125 -2.48 13.79 -23.89
N ASP A 126 -3.36 13.51 -24.86
CA ASP A 126 -4.31 14.49 -25.39
C ASP A 126 -5.47 14.77 -24.42
N TRP A 127 -5.85 13.79 -23.61
CA TRP A 127 -6.93 13.90 -22.63
C TRP A 127 -6.67 13.05 -21.39
N SER A 128 -7.31 13.41 -20.29
CA SER A 128 -7.36 12.64 -19.04
C SER A 128 -8.58 13.06 -18.22
N LEU A 129 -9.06 12.18 -17.35
CA LEU A 129 -10.20 12.46 -16.47
C LEU A 129 -9.81 13.30 -15.25
N GLY A 130 -8.56 13.20 -14.79
CA GLY A 130 -8.05 13.95 -13.63
C GLY A 130 -8.75 13.63 -12.30
N LEU A 131 -9.23 12.38 -12.13
CA LEU A 131 -10.07 12.01 -10.98
C LEU A 131 -9.32 11.89 -9.66
N THR A 132 -8.02 11.67 -9.67
CA THR A 132 -7.24 11.48 -8.43
C THR A 132 -6.60 12.74 -7.90
N GLY A 133 -6.53 13.82 -8.70
CA GLY A 133 -5.93 15.09 -8.29
C GLY A 133 -4.41 15.07 -8.07
N GLU A 134 -3.71 14.05 -8.57
CA GLU A 134 -2.25 13.89 -8.47
C GLU A 134 -1.49 14.39 -9.70
#